data_3a370e2e5ae4b5304d67fea459c8ad51
#
_entry.id   3a370e2e5ae4b5304d67fea459c8ad51
#
_cell.length_a   1.000
_cell.length_b   1.000
_cell.length_c   1.000
_cell.angle_alpha   90.00
_cell.angle_beta   90.00
_cell.angle_gamma   90.00
#
_symmetry.space_group_name_H-M   'P 1'
#
loop_
_entity.id
_entity.type
_entity.pdbx_description
1 polymer ?
#
loop_
_entity_poly.entity_id
_entity_poly.type
_entity_poly.pdbx_seq_one_letter_code
_entity_poly.pdbx_strand_id
1 'polypeptide(L)'
;LSTLLLMSLLGFGVLSTITGCETNPVTGKQQLSLVSSAQELSVGQQQYKPSQQSQGGAYTIDPSLNQYVDNIGQTLAKLSGQPNLPYEFIVLNNDVPNAWALPGGKIAINRGLLILLEDEAQLAAVLGHEVVHAAARHGASQMSQGMLLQLGTQVLDQASGNSAYSQIAGIGASAIQARYGRSQELEADHYGINYMVEAGYNPHAAVELQQTFLRLSRDSSQGNWLNNLFASHPPSAERVQKNKARAALLPKGKRNTEAYQKATKQIRIDSSAYETHEKAITEAKKKSWANALT
;
A
#
# COMPACT_ATOMS: atom_id res chain seq x y z
N LEU A 1 3.35 -46.22 41.17
CA LEU A 1 2.43 -46.19 40.01
C LEU A 1 1.57 -44.91 39.97
N SER A 2 1.33 -44.20 41.09
CA SER A 2 0.46 -43.00 41.14
C SER A 2 1.11 -41.71 40.69
N THR A 3 2.43 -41.60 40.72
CA THR A 3 3.17 -40.34 40.37
C THR A 3 3.44 -40.21 38.87
N LEU A 4 3.46 -41.28 38.12
CA LEU A 4 3.63 -41.25 36.65
C LEU A 4 2.34 -40.91 35.90
N LEU A 5 1.16 -41.13 36.51
CA LEU A 5 -0.13 -40.79 35.88
C LEU A 5 -0.47 -39.30 36.01
N LEU A 6 0.09 -38.57 36.98
CA LEU A 6 -0.16 -37.14 37.17
C LEU A 6 0.67 -36.26 36.22
N MET A 7 1.82 -36.72 35.75
CA MET A 7 2.65 -35.97 34.81
C MET A 7 2.15 -36.09 33.35
N SER A 8 1.37 -37.11 33.00
CA SER A 8 0.78 -37.24 31.66
C SER A 8 -0.46 -36.36 31.44
N LEU A 9 -1.13 -35.88 32.49
CA LEU A 9 -2.30 -34.99 32.42
C LEU A 9 -1.94 -33.49 32.35
N LEU A 10 -0.74 -33.12 32.76
CA LEU A 10 -0.25 -31.73 32.67
C LEU A 10 0.35 -31.38 31.30
N GLY A 11 0.68 -32.39 30.49
CA GLY A 11 1.21 -32.22 29.13
C GLY A 11 0.16 -31.91 28.05
N PHE A 12 -1.14 -32.12 28.33
CA PHE A 12 -2.22 -32.00 27.33
C PHE A 12 -2.98 -30.69 27.42
N GLY A 13 -2.65 -29.83 28.38
CA GLY A 13 -3.40 -28.58 28.69
C GLY A 13 -2.89 -27.30 28.00
N VAL A 14 -1.82 -27.33 27.21
CA VAL A 14 -1.19 -26.14 26.60
C VAL A 14 -1.13 -26.21 25.05
N LEU A 15 -1.87 -27.10 24.42
CA LEU A 15 -2.14 -26.99 22.99
C LEU A 15 -3.36 -26.12 22.74
N SER A 16 -3.46 -25.00 23.49
CA SER A 16 -4.46 -23.96 23.22
C SER A 16 -4.04 -23.18 21.98
N THR A 17 -4.53 -23.63 20.81
CA THR A 17 -4.89 -22.84 19.64
C THR A 17 -3.97 -21.64 19.34
N ILE A 18 -2.77 -21.88 18.85
CA ILE A 18 -2.16 -20.92 17.92
C ILE A 18 -2.98 -21.05 16.63
N THR A 19 -4.16 -20.44 16.61
CA THR A 19 -4.93 -20.28 15.39
C THR A 19 -4.24 -19.19 14.56
N GLY A 20 -3.11 -19.52 13.95
CA GLY A 20 -2.36 -18.62 13.07
C GLY A 20 -3.03 -18.42 11.70
N CYS A 21 -4.28 -18.85 11.54
CA CYS A 21 -5.04 -18.71 10.31
C CYS A 21 -6.30 -17.88 10.56
N GLU A 22 -6.55 -16.92 9.71
CA GLU A 22 -7.73 -16.07 9.70
C GLU A 22 -8.35 -16.03 8.31
N THR A 23 -9.65 -15.84 8.24
CA THR A 23 -10.35 -15.68 6.96
C THR A 23 -10.07 -14.29 6.39
N ASN A 24 -9.52 -14.20 5.18
CA ASN A 24 -9.37 -12.97 4.43
C ASN A 24 -10.75 -12.37 4.15
N PRO A 25 -11.05 -11.15 4.62
CA PRO A 25 -12.39 -10.55 4.52
C PRO A 25 -12.82 -10.24 3.08
N VAL A 26 -11.88 -10.16 2.14
CA VAL A 26 -12.15 -9.85 0.73
C VAL A 26 -12.40 -11.13 -0.07
N THR A 27 -11.60 -12.19 0.19
CA THR A 27 -11.63 -13.42 -0.63
C THR A 27 -12.36 -14.58 0.02
N GLY A 28 -12.59 -14.52 1.32
CA GLY A 28 -13.10 -15.66 2.11
C GLY A 28 -12.10 -16.80 2.31
N LYS A 29 -10.86 -16.68 1.82
CA LYS A 29 -9.82 -17.72 1.94
C LYS A 29 -9.08 -17.61 3.27
N GLN A 30 -8.55 -18.75 3.75
CA GLN A 30 -7.69 -18.76 4.92
C GLN A 30 -6.32 -18.14 4.58
N GLN A 31 -5.84 -17.28 5.47
CA GLN A 31 -4.51 -16.67 5.37
C GLN A 31 -3.81 -16.70 6.72
N LEU A 32 -2.48 -16.66 6.69
CA LEU A 32 -1.68 -16.56 7.90
C LEU A 32 -1.88 -15.17 8.53
N SER A 33 -2.30 -15.12 9.78
CA SER A 33 -2.41 -13.89 10.57
C SER A 33 -2.06 -14.17 12.03
N LEU A 34 -0.88 -13.75 12.45
CA LEU A 34 -0.42 -13.75 13.84
C LEU A 34 -0.68 -12.39 14.52
N VAL A 35 -1.19 -11.43 13.74
CA VAL A 35 -1.47 -10.07 14.19
C VAL A 35 -2.98 -9.91 14.29
N SER A 36 -3.47 -9.54 15.49
CA SER A 36 -4.89 -9.26 15.70
C SER A 36 -5.31 -7.95 15.02
N SER A 37 -6.62 -7.80 14.75
CA SER A 37 -7.17 -6.56 14.18
C SER A 37 -6.88 -5.32 15.06
N ALA A 38 -6.87 -5.47 16.39
CA ALA A 38 -6.51 -4.38 17.31
C ALA A 38 -5.04 -3.96 17.18
N GLN A 39 -4.14 -4.93 16.99
CA GLN A 39 -2.73 -4.65 16.74
C GLN A 39 -2.51 -3.97 15.39
N GLU A 40 -3.23 -4.41 14.34
CA GLU A 40 -3.21 -3.74 13.03
C GLU A 40 -3.60 -2.27 13.11
N LEU A 41 -4.75 -1.97 13.74
CA LEU A 41 -5.22 -0.60 13.93
C LEU A 41 -4.18 0.24 14.68
N SER A 42 -3.60 -0.32 15.75
CA SER A 42 -2.56 0.34 16.55
C SER A 42 -1.31 0.64 15.72
N VAL A 43 -0.80 -0.34 14.94
CA VAL A 43 0.37 -0.16 14.07
C VAL A 43 0.08 0.90 13.00
N GLY A 44 -1.06 0.81 12.32
CA GLY A 44 -1.46 1.79 11.32
C GLY A 44 -1.51 3.21 11.89
N GLN A 45 -2.14 3.39 13.04
CA GLN A 45 -2.25 4.69 13.69
C GLN A 45 -0.90 5.25 14.12
N GLN A 46 -0.03 4.41 14.70
CA GLN A 46 1.30 4.83 15.17
C GLN A 46 2.24 5.19 14.00
N GLN A 47 2.15 4.46 12.90
CA GLN A 47 3.04 4.65 11.76
C GLN A 47 2.54 5.71 10.76
N TYR A 48 1.27 6.12 10.83
CA TYR A 48 0.66 7.00 9.82
C TYR A 48 1.37 8.35 9.70
N LYS A 49 1.54 9.07 10.82
CA LYS A 49 2.22 10.38 10.82
C LYS A 49 3.72 10.27 10.51
N PRO A 50 4.50 9.34 11.11
CA PRO A 50 5.89 9.14 10.71
C PRO A 50 6.07 8.83 9.23
N SER A 51 5.21 7.98 8.64
CA SER A 51 5.26 7.64 7.21
C SER A 51 4.95 8.83 6.32
N GLN A 52 3.98 9.68 6.69
CA GLN A 52 3.73 10.93 5.98
C GLN A 52 4.96 11.84 6.01
N GLN A 53 5.53 12.07 7.19
CA GLN A 53 6.69 12.95 7.37
C GLN A 53 7.92 12.49 6.60
N SER A 54 8.19 11.19 6.57
CA SER A 54 9.30 10.62 5.79
C SER A 54 9.15 10.81 4.28
N GLN A 55 7.93 11.11 3.81
CA GLN A 55 7.60 11.33 2.40
C GLN A 55 7.12 12.76 2.10
N GLY A 56 7.68 13.75 2.77
CA GLY A 56 7.42 15.18 2.49
C GLY A 56 6.21 15.78 3.19
N GLY A 57 5.49 14.98 4.01
CA GLY A 57 4.31 15.42 4.75
C GLY A 57 3.05 15.54 3.90
N ALA A 58 1.96 16.00 4.51
CA ALA A 58 0.70 16.24 3.83
C ALA A 58 0.83 17.39 2.82
N TYR A 59 0.22 17.23 1.64
CA TYR A 59 0.07 18.32 0.67
C TYR A 59 -1.00 19.29 1.16
N THR A 60 -0.59 20.53 1.45
CA THR A 60 -1.44 21.56 2.09
C THR A 60 -1.73 22.79 1.21
N ILE A 61 -1.09 22.88 0.01
CA ILE A 61 -1.23 24.04 -0.87
C ILE A 61 -2.65 24.14 -1.43
N ASP A 62 -3.25 23.00 -1.78
CA ASP A 62 -4.64 22.92 -2.20
C ASP A 62 -5.40 21.87 -1.37
N PRO A 63 -6.09 22.27 -0.28
CA PRO A 63 -6.87 21.35 0.53
C PRO A 63 -8.02 20.68 -0.22
N SER A 64 -8.52 21.29 -1.31
CA SER A 64 -9.60 20.71 -2.11
C SER A 64 -9.18 19.44 -2.83
N LEU A 65 -7.90 19.30 -3.17
CA LEU A 65 -7.35 18.07 -3.75
C LEU A 65 -7.37 16.93 -2.74
N ASN A 66 -7.02 17.17 -1.47
CA ASN A 66 -7.13 16.14 -0.42
C ASN A 66 -8.59 15.68 -0.25
N GLN A 67 -9.54 16.62 -0.20
CA GLN A 67 -10.96 16.28 -0.10
C GLN A 67 -11.46 15.49 -1.32
N TYR A 68 -11.00 15.84 -2.52
CA TYR A 68 -11.34 15.13 -3.75
C TYR A 68 -10.85 13.68 -3.72
N VAL A 69 -9.60 13.44 -3.33
CA VAL A 69 -9.02 12.10 -3.20
C VAL A 69 -9.71 11.30 -2.10
N ASP A 70 -9.97 11.93 -0.94
CA ASP A 70 -10.67 11.28 0.17
C ASP A 70 -12.08 10.86 -0.22
N ASN A 71 -12.86 11.71 -0.88
CA ASN A 71 -14.22 11.37 -1.33
C ASN A 71 -14.26 10.14 -2.24
N ILE A 72 -13.31 10.02 -3.16
CA ILE A 72 -13.20 8.85 -4.05
C ILE A 72 -12.81 7.62 -3.23
N GLY A 73 -11.79 7.75 -2.38
CA GLY A 73 -11.31 6.69 -1.51
C GLY A 73 -12.40 6.16 -0.58
N GLN A 74 -13.15 7.04 0.10
CA GLN A 74 -14.27 6.67 0.97
C GLN A 74 -15.39 5.95 0.20
N THR A 75 -15.66 6.36 -1.05
CA THR A 75 -16.64 5.68 -1.91
C THR A 75 -16.23 4.24 -2.18
N LEU A 76 -14.95 3.99 -2.50
CA LEU A 76 -14.41 2.66 -2.75
C LEU A 76 -14.32 1.83 -1.46
N ALA A 77 -13.93 2.46 -0.35
CA ALA A 77 -13.83 1.81 0.95
C ALA A 77 -15.16 1.24 1.45
N LYS A 78 -16.27 1.95 1.22
CA LYS A 78 -17.64 1.48 1.54
C LYS A 78 -18.04 0.22 0.78
N LEU A 79 -17.45 -0.04 -0.37
CA LEU A 79 -17.70 -1.22 -1.21
C LEU A 79 -16.72 -2.38 -0.89
N SER A 80 -15.78 -2.16 0.02
CA SER A 80 -14.75 -3.14 0.36
C SER A 80 -15.28 -4.27 1.26
N GLY A 81 -14.50 -5.34 1.37
CA GLY A 81 -14.77 -6.44 2.31
C GLY A 81 -14.72 -6.02 3.80
N GLN A 82 -14.24 -4.81 4.12
CA GLN A 82 -14.21 -4.24 5.46
C GLN A 82 -14.64 -2.76 5.47
N PRO A 83 -15.91 -2.43 5.19
CA PRO A 83 -16.36 -1.05 5.05
C PRO A 83 -16.30 -0.23 6.36
N ASN A 84 -16.18 -0.90 7.50
CA ASN A 84 -16.15 -0.27 8.84
C ASN A 84 -14.72 0.05 9.34
N LEU A 85 -13.67 -0.24 8.56
CA LEU A 85 -12.34 0.21 8.95
C LEU A 85 -12.28 1.76 8.97
N PRO A 86 -11.48 2.35 9.86
CA PRO A 86 -11.32 3.81 9.93
C PRO A 86 -10.42 4.31 8.79
N TYR A 87 -10.91 4.22 7.56
CA TYR A 87 -10.18 4.66 6.37
C TYR A 87 -9.87 6.15 6.41
N GLU A 88 -8.64 6.48 6.09
CA GLU A 88 -8.18 7.84 5.87
C GLU A 88 -7.36 7.88 4.58
N PHE A 89 -7.63 8.87 3.75
CA PHE A 89 -6.91 9.08 2.49
C PHE A 89 -6.24 10.45 2.52
N ILE A 90 -4.96 10.51 2.14
CA ILE A 90 -4.20 11.75 2.15
C ILE A 90 -3.31 11.85 0.91
N VAL A 91 -3.19 13.07 0.38
CA VAL A 91 -2.17 13.41 -0.62
C VAL A 91 -0.90 13.86 0.09
N LEU A 92 0.24 13.30 -0.32
CA LEU A 92 1.56 13.68 0.20
C LEU A 92 2.29 14.62 -0.75
N ASN A 93 3.04 15.57 -0.16
CA ASN A 93 3.86 16.51 -0.91
C ASN A 93 5.17 15.87 -1.37
N ASN A 94 5.07 14.84 -2.20
CA ASN A 94 6.19 14.11 -2.74
C ASN A 94 6.03 13.96 -4.26
N ASP A 95 7.07 14.27 -5.02
CA ASP A 95 7.09 14.17 -6.48
C ASP A 95 7.37 12.75 -6.99
N VAL A 96 7.94 11.89 -6.15
CA VAL A 96 8.15 10.48 -6.49
C VAL A 96 6.79 9.77 -6.55
N PRO A 97 6.41 9.22 -7.72
CA PRO A 97 5.14 8.50 -7.83
C PRO A 97 5.09 7.31 -6.88
N ASN A 98 4.10 7.33 -6.01
CA ASN A 98 3.84 6.24 -5.08
C ASN A 98 2.42 6.35 -4.51
N ALA A 99 1.88 5.21 -4.08
CA ALA A 99 0.75 5.09 -3.18
C ALA A 99 1.04 3.94 -2.22
N TRP A 100 0.42 3.95 -1.06
CA TRP A 100 0.59 2.89 -0.08
C TRP A 100 -0.58 2.82 0.89
N ALA A 101 -0.82 1.62 1.39
CA ALA A 101 -1.76 1.35 2.46
C ALA A 101 -1.04 0.80 3.69
N LEU A 102 -1.27 1.41 4.86
CA LEU A 102 -0.91 0.83 6.15
C LEU A 102 -2.05 -0.04 6.69
N PRO A 103 -1.74 -0.97 7.59
CA PRO A 103 -2.75 -1.71 8.34
C PRO A 103 -3.80 -0.76 8.94
N GLY A 104 -5.06 -1.21 9.00
CA GLY A 104 -6.15 -0.40 9.57
C GLY A 104 -6.69 0.71 8.67
N GLY A 105 -6.41 0.68 7.35
CA GLY A 105 -7.05 1.57 6.37
C GLY A 105 -6.43 2.97 6.24
N LYS A 106 -5.18 3.16 6.63
CA LYS A 106 -4.45 4.43 6.44
C LYS A 106 -3.78 4.44 5.08
N ILE A 107 -4.27 5.24 4.15
CA ILE A 107 -3.88 5.24 2.74
C ILE A 107 -3.33 6.61 2.34
N ALA A 108 -2.24 6.60 1.60
CA ALA A 108 -1.67 7.83 1.05
C ALA A 108 -1.33 7.67 -0.43
N ILE A 109 -1.38 8.79 -1.14
CA ILE A 109 -0.95 8.91 -2.53
C ILE A 109 -0.06 10.14 -2.70
N ASN A 110 1.08 9.97 -3.35
CA ASN A 110 1.99 11.06 -3.62
C ASN A 110 1.47 11.94 -4.77
N ARG A 111 1.67 13.27 -4.69
CA ARG A 111 1.31 14.19 -5.78
C ARG A 111 1.96 13.82 -7.12
N GLY A 112 3.16 13.24 -7.09
CA GLY A 112 3.84 12.77 -8.30
C GLY A 112 3.09 11.66 -9.02
N LEU A 113 2.40 10.76 -8.29
CA LEU A 113 1.55 9.76 -8.93
C LEU A 113 0.29 10.41 -9.53
N LEU A 114 -0.33 11.36 -8.82
CA LEU A 114 -1.50 12.08 -9.34
C LEU A 114 -1.20 12.83 -10.66
N ILE A 115 0.01 13.33 -10.85
CA ILE A 115 0.41 14.00 -12.12
C ILE A 115 0.47 13.01 -13.29
N LEU A 116 0.83 11.74 -13.03
CA LEU A 116 0.91 10.69 -14.05
C LEU A 116 -0.45 10.16 -14.50
N LEU A 117 -1.45 10.23 -13.64
CA LEU A 117 -2.79 9.74 -13.94
C LEU A 117 -3.49 10.69 -14.93
N GLU A 118 -4.31 10.12 -15.82
CA GLU A 118 -4.99 10.83 -16.90
C GLU A 118 -6.42 11.26 -16.51
N ASP A 119 -7.08 10.48 -15.63
CA ASP A 119 -8.48 10.69 -15.25
C ASP A 119 -8.81 10.11 -13.86
N GLU A 120 -10.03 10.40 -13.38
CA GLU A 120 -10.54 9.95 -12.09
C GLU A 120 -10.67 8.42 -12.02
N ALA A 121 -10.94 7.75 -13.13
CA ALA A 121 -11.05 6.29 -13.13
C ALA A 121 -9.68 5.61 -12.92
N GLN A 122 -8.57 6.21 -13.41
CA GLN A 122 -7.22 5.74 -13.06
C GLN A 122 -6.91 5.99 -11.58
N LEU A 123 -7.33 7.13 -11.01
CA LEU A 123 -7.22 7.37 -9.57
C LEU A 123 -8.04 6.35 -8.77
N ALA A 124 -9.27 6.06 -9.19
CA ALA A 124 -10.10 5.03 -8.56
C ALA A 124 -9.46 3.64 -8.66
N ALA A 125 -8.74 3.33 -9.74
CA ALA A 125 -7.99 2.07 -9.86
C ALA A 125 -6.85 1.97 -8.83
N VAL A 126 -6.07 3.06 -8.64
CA VAL A 126 -5.02 3.10 -7.60
C VAL A 126 -5.63 2.96 -6.21
N LEU A 127 -6.61 3.82 -5.87
CA LEU A 127 -7.20 3.81 -4.52
C LEU A 127 -7.95 2.50 -4.23
N GLY A 128 -8.63 1.91 -5.22
CA GLY A 128 -9.28 0.61 -5.08
C GLY A 128 -8.29 -0.51 -4.80
N HIS A 129 -7.13 -0.49 -5.46
CA HIS A 129 -6.02 -1.41 -5.20
C HIS A 129 -5.50 -1.29 -3.76
N GLU A 130 -5.26 -0.06 -3.27
CA GLU A 130 -4.82 0.19 -1.89
C GLU A 130 -5.89 -0.19 -0.85
N VAL A 131 -7.17 0.07 -1.14
CA VAL A 131 -8.29 -0.36 -0.29
C VAL A 131 -8.33 -1.87 -0.15
N VAL A 132 -8.05 -2.63 -1.23
CA VAL A 132 -7.96 -4.09 -1.13
C VAL A 132 -6.79 -4.52 -0.25
N HIS A 133 -5.60 -3.89 -0.37
CA HIS A 133 -4.48 -4.22 0.50
C HIS A 133 -4.82 -4.05 1.98
N ALA A 134 -5.53 -2.98 2.33
CA ALA A 134 -6.00 -2.74 3.70
C ALA A 134 -7.10 -3.75 4.11
N ALA A 135 -8.14 -3.91 3.28
CA ALA A 135 -9.30 -4.75 3.58
C ALA A 135 -8.95 -6.25 3.63
N ALA A 136 -8.07 -6.73 2.74
CA ALA A 136 -7.59 -8.11 2.70
C ALA A 136 -6.52 -8.40 3.77
N ARG A 137 -6.12 -7.37 4.54
CA ARG A 137 -5.12 -7.47 5.62
C ARG A 137 -3.75 -7.96 5.13
N HIS A 138 -3.35 -7.53 3.92
CA HIS A 138 -2.08 -7.94 3.33
C HIS A 138 -0.87 -7.52 4.19
N GLY A 139 -0.93 -6.33 4.83
CA GLY A 139 0.10 -5.88 5.76
C GLY A 139 0.22 -6.77 7.00
N ALA A 140 -0.90 -7.22 7.60
CA ALA A 140 -0.89 -8.15 8.73
C ALA A 140 -0.30 -9.51 8.35
N SER A 141 -0.63 -10.00 7.15
CA SER A 141 -0.04 -11.24 6.61
C SER A 141 1.48 -11.12 6.45
N GLN A 142 1.97 -9.97 5.93
CA GLN A 142 3.41 -9.71 5.80
C GLN A 142 4.12 -9.61 7.16
N MET A 143 3.52 -8.89 8.13
CA MET A 143 4.03 -8.82 9.50
C MET A 143 4.13 -10.22 10.12
N SER A 144 3.10 -11.07 9.92
CA SER A 144 3.07 -12.44 10.40
C SER A 144 4.17 -13.33 9.78
N GLN A 145 4.41 -13.16 8.47
CA GLN A 145 5.52 -13.85 7.79
C GLN A 145 6.88 -13.39 8.33
N GLY A 146 7.05 -12.09 8.55
CA GLY A 146 8.26 -11.52 9.17
C GLY A 146 8.51 -12.08 10.57
N MET A 147 7.47 -12.19 11.40
CA MET A 147 7.56 -12.81 12.73
C MET A 147 7.99 -14.27 12.68
N LEU A 148 7.44 -15.07 11.74
CA LEU A 148 7.84 -16.46 11.57
C LEU A 148 9.29 -16.62 11.12
N LEU A 149 9.74 -15.80 10.18
CA LEU A 149 11.14 -15.80 9.73
C LEU A 149 12.07 -15.46 10.89
N GLN A 150 11.70 -14.48 11.72
CA GLN A 150 12.50 -14.10 12.87
C GLN A 150 12.54 -15.17 13.96
N LEU A 151 11.41 -15.83 14.24
CA LEU A 151 11.37 -16.97 15.16
C LEU A 151 12.25 -18.11 14.65
N GLY A 152 12.23 -18.40 13.34
CA GLY A 152 13.11 -19.39 12.72
C GLY A 152 14.59 -19.07 12.87
N THR A 153 14.98 -17.80 12.73
CA THR A 153 16.39 -17.38 12.94
C THR A 153 16.80 -17.39 14.41
N GLN A 154 15.88 -17.05 15.34
CA GLN A 154 16.16 -17.08 16.79
C GLN A 154 16.37 -18.49 17.34
N VAL A 155 15.68 -19.50 16.81
CA VAL A 155 15.96 -20.91 17.16
C VAL A 155 17.39 -21.30 16.76
N LEU A 156 17.93 -20.70 15.71
CA LEU A 156 19.33 -20.87 15.30
C LEU A 156 20.30 -20.01 16.12
N ASP A 157 19.85 -18.82 16.58
CA ASP A 157 20.66 -17.85 17.34
C ASP A 157 20.58 -18.00 18.87
N GLN A 158 19.70 -18.85 19.41
CA GLN A 158 19.61 -19.10 20.86
C GLN A 158 20.89 -19.72 21.44
N ALA A 159 21.86 -20.03 20.59
CA ALA A 159 23.24 -20.25 20.99
C ALA A 159 23.99 -18.95 21.36
N SER A 160 23.45 -17.74 21.11
CA SER A 160 24.16 -16.46 21.27
C SER A 160 23.51 -15.36 22.13
N GLY A 161 22.41 -15.62 22.85
CA GLY A 161 22.03 -14.85 24.05
C GLY A 161 21.53 -13.42 23.91
N ASN A 162 20.77 -13.01 22.87
CA ASN A 162 20.20 -11.67 22.76
C ASN A 162 18.66 -11.63 22.75
N SER A 163 18.07 -10.61 23.41
CA SER A 163 16.66 -10.54 23.80
C SER A 163 15.69 -10.05 22.72
N ALA A 164 14.53 -10.73 22.60
CA ALA A 164 13.54 -10.63 21.53
C ALA A 164 12.58 -9.40 21.58
N TYR A 165 12.55 -8.60 22.61
CA TYR A 165 11.50 -7.60 22.83
C TYR A 165 11.66 -6.28 22.03
N SER A 166 12.86 -5.90 21.64
CA SER A 166 13.12 -4.67 20.86
C SER A 166 12.83 -4.82 19.36
N GLN A 167 12.56 -6.04 18.89
CA GLN A 167 12.48 -6.37 17.47
C GLN A 167 11.07 -6.24 16.89
N ILE A 168 10.00 -6.37 17.69
CA ILE A 168 8.61 -6.29 17.21
C ILE A 168 8.27 -4.90 16.68
N ALA A 169 8.77 -3.84 17.30
CA ALA A 169 8.59 -2.47 16.82
C ALA A 169 9.31 -2.22 15.48
N GLY A 170 10.45 -2.87 15.24
CA GLY A 170 11.20 -2.80 13.98
C GLY A 170 10.52 -3.53 12.82
N ILE A 171 9.76 -4.62 13.10
CA ILE A 171 9.01 -5.38 12.10
C ILE A 171 7.86 -4.53 11.53
N GLY A 172 7.17 -3.75 12.37
CA GLY A 172 6.09 -2.85 11.92
C GLY A 172 6.58 -1.81 10.92
N ALA A 173 7.76 -1.22 11.13
CA ALA A 173 8.35 -0.24 10.23
C ALA A 173 8.87 -0.84 8.91
N SER A 174 9.42 -2.06 8.95
CA SER A 174 9.90 -2.74 7.74
C SER A 174 8.77 -3.35 6.90
N ALA A 175 7.64 -3.71 7.52
CA ALA A 175 6.46 -4.19 6.78
C ALA A 175 5.85 -3.10 5.86
N ILE A 176 6.03 -1.81 6.19
CA ILE A 176 5.57 -0.68 5.38
C ILE A 176 6.34 -0.55 4.06
N GLN A 177 7.59 -1.00 4.04
CA GLN A 177 8.45 -1.00 2.84
C GLN A 177 8.51 -2.37 2.16
N ALA A 178 7.79 -3.36 2.69
CA ALA A 178 7.82 -4.70 2.17
C ALA A 178 7.07 -4.78 0.82
N ARG A 179 7.64 -5.54 -0.09
CA ARG A 179 7.04 -5.87 -1.37
C ARG A 179 5.87 -6.82 -1.18
N TYR A 180 4.71 -6.47 -1.70
CA TYR A 180 3.59 -7.41 -1.75
C TYR A 180 3.90 -8.61 -2.65
N GLY A 181 3.43 -9.78 -2.24
CA GLY A 181 3.60 -11.00 -3.03
C GLY A 181 2.75 -10.94 -4.31
N ARG A 182 3.19 -11.66 -5.36
CA ARG A 182 2.49 -11.74 -6.66
C ARG A 182 1.00 -12.07 -6.52
N SER A 183 0.63 -12.97 -5.61
CA SER A 183 -0.77 -13.33 -5.37
C SER A 183 -1.58 -12.18 -4.76
N GLN A 184 -0.98 -11.40 -3.85
CA GLN A 184 -1.60 -10.24 -3.23
C GLN A 184 -1.81 -9.11 -4.23
N GLU A 185 -0.85 -8.88 -5.13
CA GLU A 185 -0.98 -7.90 -6.20
C GLU A 185 -2.12 -8.26 -7.18
N LEU A 186 -2.21 -9.54 -7.57
CA LEU A 186 -3.29 -10.03 -8.45
C LEU A 186 -4.66 -9.99 -7.75
N GLU A 187 -4.69 -10.20 -6.46
CA GLU A 187 -5.90 -10.07 -5.63
C GLU A 187 -6.31 -8.60 -5.53
N ALA A 188 -5.37 -7.70 -5.25
CA ALA A 188 -5.61 -6.26 -5.17
C ALA A 188 -6.11 -5.69 -6.50
N ASP A 189 -5.53 -6.10 -7.62
CA ASP A 189 -6.02 -5.73 -8.95
C ASP A 189 -7.45 -6.25 -9.21
N HIS A 190 -7.71 -7.53 -8.92
CA HIS A 190 -8.99 -8.15 -9.21
C HIS A 190 -10.15 -7.50 -8.44
N TYR A 191 -10.01 -7.36 -7.12
CA TYR A 191 -11.06 -6.80 -6.29
C TYR A 191 -11.10 -5.27 -6.38
N GLY A 192 -9.95 -4.60 -6.56
CA GLY A 192 -9.90 -3.16 -6.82
C GLY A 192 -10.67 -2.75 -8.08
N ILE A 193 -10.55 -3.54 -9.17
CA ILE A 193 -11.37 -3.36 -10.38
C ILE A 193 -12.86 -3.56 -10.07
N ASN A 194 -13.24 -4.51 -9.22
CA ASN A 194 -14.65 -4.69 -8.86
C ASN A 194 -15.18 -3.46 -8.11
N TYR A 195 -14.45 -2.97 -7.09
CA TYR A 195 -14.86 -1.79 -6.32
C TYR A 195 -15.00 -0.54 -7.22
N MET A 196 -14.04 -0.33 -8.16
CA MET A 196 -14.16 0.80 -9.07
C MET A 196 -15.38 0.68 -10.01
N VAL A 197 -15.73 -0.53 -10.48
CA VAL A 197 -16.92 -0.75 -11.32
C VAL A 197 -18.21 -0.56 -10.52
N GLU A 198 -18.29 -1.06 -9.30
CA GLU A 198 -19.42 -0.85 -8.39
C GLU A 198 -19.62 0.63 -8.06
N ALA A 199 -18.52 1.41 -8.00
CA ALA A 199 -18.55 2.88 -7.88
C ALA A 199 -18.88 3.60 -9.21
N GLY A 200 -19.11 2.85 -10.28
CA GLY A 200 -19.50 3.37 -11.60
C GLY A 200 -18.32 3.81 -12.50
N TYR A 201 -17.08 3.44 -12.18
CA TYR A 201 -15.91 3.76 -13.00
C TYR A 201 -15.65 2.75 -14.11
N ASN A 202 -14.94 3.20 -15.15
CA ASN A 202 -14.55 2.38 -16.29
C ASN A 202 -13.36 1.47 -15.94
N PRO A 203 -13.52 0.11 -15.97
CA PRO A 203 -12.46 -0.82 -15.61
C PRO A 203 -11.25 -0.80 -16.56
N HIS A 204 -11.42 -0.31 -17.79
CA HIS A 204 -10.32 -0.20 -18.75
C HIS A 204 -9.24 0.81 -18.30
N ALA A 205 -9.59 1.78 -17.44
CA ALA A 205 -8.64 2.71 -16.85
C ALA A 205 -7.56 1.98 -16.02
N ALA A 206 -7.92 0.94 -15.27
CA ALA A 206 -6.96 0.10 -14.55
C ALA A 206 -6.00 -0.65 -15.50
N VAL A 207 -6.50 -1.10 -16.66
CA VAL A 207 -5.67 -1.76 -17.68
C VAL A 207 -4.65 -0.79 -18.25
N GLU A 208 -5.10 0.38 -18.67
CA GLU A 208 -4.26 1.44 -19.26
C GLU A 208 -3.18 1.90 -18.28
N LEU A 209 -3.54 2.08 -17.02
CA LEU A 209 -2.61 2.41 -15.95
C LEU A 209 -1.52 1.33 -15.78
N GLN A 210 -1.91 0.06 -15.70
CA GLN A 210 -0.95 -1.05 -15.59
C GLN A 210 -0.05 -1.18 -16.83
N GLN A 211 -0.57 -0.91 -18.03
CA GLN A 211 0.22 -0.86 -19.26
C GLN A 211 1.25 0.28 -19.20
N THR A 212 0.85 1.45 -18.70
CA THR A 212 1.73 2.60 -18.49
C THR A 212 2.85 2.25 -17.51
N PHE A 213 2.52 1.66 -16.36
CA PHE A 213 3.53 1.23 -15.37
C PHE A 213 4.48 0.18 -15.94
N LEU A 214 3.97 -0.80 -16.68
CA LEU A 214 4.80 -1.81 -17.33
C LEU A 214 5.75 -1.21 -18.38
N ARG A 215 5.30 -0.23 -19.16
CA ARG A 215 6.12 0.49 -20.12
C ARG A 215 7.23 1.27 -19.41
N LEU A 216 6.86 2.05 -18.39
CA LEU A 216 7.80 2.85 -17.61
C LEU A 216 8.83 2.00 -16.86
N SER A 217 8.47 0.81 -16.40
CA SER A 217 9.41 -0.10 -15.71
C SER A 217 10.49 -0.69 -16.63
N ARG A 218 10.27 -0.64 -17.93
CA ARG A 218 11.21 -1.14 -18.96
C ARG A 218 12.10 -0.05 -19.53
N ASP A 219 11.76 1.20 -19.30
CA ASP A 219 12.47 2.36 -19.81
C ASP A 219 13.57 2.77 -18.82
N SER A 220 14.79 2.28 -19.07
CA SER A 220 15.97 2.62 -18.26
C SER A 220 16.37 4.10 -18.32
N SER A 221 15.87 4.87 -19.30
CA SER A 221 16.13 6.30 -19.42
C SER A 221 15.39 7.15 -18.37
N GLN A 222 14.33 6.61 -17.79
CA GLN A 222 13.49 7.32 -16.80
C GLN A 222 14.14 7.44 -15.40
N GLY A 223 15.31 6.86 -15.18
CA GLY A 223 15.99 6.93 -13.88
C GLY A 223 15.29 6.15 -12.76
N ASN A 224 15.74 6.38 -11.53
CA ASN A 224 15.30 5.59 -10.36
C ASN A 224 14.02 6.14 -9.68
N TRP A 225 13.35 7.13 -10.26
CA TRP A 225 12.24 7.83 -9.61
C TRP A 225 10.97 6.99 -9.41
N LEU A 226 10.74 5.96 -10.24
CA LEU A 226 9.65 5.00 -10.07
C LEU A 226 10.00 3.80 -9.19
N ASN A 227 11.24 3.69 -8.73
CA ASN A 227 11.70 2.51 -8.00
C ASN A 227 10.86 2.23 -6.74
N ASN A 228 10.40 3.25 -6.03
CA ASN A 228 9.60 3.07 -4.81
C ASN A 228 8.24 2.43 -5.12
N LEU A 229 7.54 2.91 -6.16
CA LEU A 229 6.26 2.33 -6.59
C LEU A 229 6.44 0.88 -7.07
N PHE A 230 7.47 0.63 -7.90
CA PHE A 230 7.70 -0.70 -8.46
C PHE A 230 8.37 -1.66 -7.48
N ALA A 231 9.00 -1.15 -6.42
CA ALA A 231 9.51 -1.98 -5.33
C ALA A 231 8.37 -2.59 -4.49
N SER A 232 7.34 -1.81 -4.17
CA SER A 232 6.17 -2.29 -3.42
C SER A 232 5.14 -2.98 -4.33
N HIS A 233 4.87 -2.43 -5.52
CA HIS A 233 3.85 -2.87 -6.48
C HIS A 233 4.46 -3.16 -7.86
N PRO A 234 5.18 -4.26 -8.05
CA PRO A 234 5.87 -4.52 -9.31
C PRO A 234 4.89 -4.72 -10.47
N PRO A 235 5.02 -3.93 -11.55
CA PRO A 235 4.25 -4.15 -12.76
C PRO A 235 4.68 -5.44 -13.45
N SER A 236 3.73 -6.15 -14.04
CA SER A 236 4.02 -7.36 -14.81
C SER A 236 3.08 -7.53 -15.99
N ALA A 237 3.56 -8.23 -17.03
CA ALA A 237 2.72 -8.58 -18.18
C ALA A 237 1.51 -9.43 -17.77
N GLU A 238 1.65 -10.26 -16.74
CA GLU A 238 0.55 -11.06 -16.21
C GLU A 238 -0.54 -10.20 -15.59
N ARG A 239 -0.18 -9.18 -14.79
CA ARG A 239 -1.15 -8.23 -14.22
C ARG A 239 -1.94 -7.55 -15.34
N VAL A 240 -1.26 -7.02 -16.34
CA VAL A 240 -1.89 -6.40 -17.53
C VAL A 240 -2.86 -7.38 -18.22
N GLN A 241 -2.43 -8.62 -18.47
CA GLN A 241 -3.25 -9.63 -19.15
C GLN A 241 -4.51 -9.97 -18.33
N LYS A 242 -4.37 -10.20 -17.03
CA LYS A 242 -5.50 -10.54 -16.14
C LYS A 242 -6.47 -9.38 -16.00
N ASN A 243 -5.97 -8.16 -15.84
CA ASN A 243 -6.80 -6.96 -15.76
C ASN A 243 -7.56 -6.73 -17.08
N LYS A 244 -6.91 -6.94 -18.24
CA LYS A 244 -7.56 -6.86 -19.55
C LYS A 244 -8.68 -7.89 -19.70
N ALA A 245 -8.42 -9.15 -19.34
CA ALA A 245 -9.43 -10.20 -19.38
C ALA A 245 -10.61 -9.88 -18.43
N ARG A 246 -10.33 -9.35 -17.23
CA ARG A 246 -11.37 -8.95 -16.26
C ARG A 246 -12.19 -7.78 -16.78
N ALA A 247 -11.54 -6.70 -17.25
CA ALA A 247 -12.20 -5.50 -17.74
C ALA A 247 -13.12 -5.76 -18.95
N ALA A 248 -12.78 -6.72 -19.79
CA ALA A 248 -13.59 -7.11 -20.95
C ALA A 248 -14.95 -7.72 -20.58
N LEU A 249 -15.10 -8.24 -19.34
CA LEU A 249 -16.32 -8.85 -18.84
C LEU A 249 -17.22 -7.88 -18.04
N LEU A 250 -16.73 -6.65 -17.82
CA LEU A 250 -17.39 -5.70 -16.93
C LEU A 250 -17.96 -4.52 -17.72
N PRO A 251 -19.04 -3.88 -17.22
CA PRO A 251 -19.63 -2.73 -17.88
C PRO A 251 -18.65 -1.56 -17.93
N LYS A 252 -18.70 -0.81 -19.03
CA LYS A 252 -18.00 0.48 -19.14
C LYS A 252 -18.69 1.49 -18.21
N GLY A 253 -17.86 2.30 -17.53
CA GLY A 253 -18.33 3.34 -16.63
C GLY A 253 -17.74 4.71 -16.97
N LYS A 254 -17.87 5.65 -16.03
CA LYS A 254 -17.37 7.02 -16.12
C LYS A 254 -15.83 7.06 -16.06
N ARG A 255 -15.23 8.05 -16.70
CA ARG A 255 -13.79 8.39 -16.57
C ARG A 255 -13.57 9.68 -15.79
N ASN A 256 -14.53 10.63 -15.89
CA ASN A 256 -14.49 11.93 -15.22
C ASN A 256 -13.17 12.69 -15.46
N THR A 257 -12.69 12.71 -16.69
CA THR A 257 -11.40 13.30 -17.07
C THR A 257 -11.33 14.79 -16.75
N GLU A 258 -12.37 15.57 -17.10
CA GLU A 258 -12.41 17.00 -16.84
C GLU A 258 -12.41 17.35 -15.34
N ALA A 259 -13.17 16.61 -14.53
CA ALA A 259 -13.21 16.78 -13.08
C ALA A 259 -11.81 16.51 -12.47
N TYR A 260 -11.15 15.45 -12.93
CA TYR A 260 -9.80 15.09 -12.52
C TYR A 260 -8.77 16.16 -12.88
N GLN A 261 -8.79 16.63 -14.12
CA GLN A 261 -7.89 17.70 -14.60
C GLN A 261 -8.09 18.99 -13.80
N LYS A 262 -9.33 19.33 -13.48
CA LYS A 262 -9.66 20.49 -12.64
C LYS A 262 -9.11 20.30 -11.21
N ALA A 263 -9.33 19.14 -10.59
CA ALA A 263 -8.87 18.86 -9.23
C ALA A 263 -7.34 18.82 -9.11
N THR A 264 -6.64 18.35 -10.15
CA THR A 264 -5.16 18.24 -10.17
C THR A 264 -4.46 19.46 -10.79
N LYS A 265 -5.20 20.52 -11.15
CA LYS A 265 -4.66 21.67 -11.86
C LYS A 265 -3.50 22.32 -11.10
N GLN A 266 -3.64 22.54 -9.79
CA GLN A 266 -2.63 23.23 -8.99
C GLN A 266 -1.31 22.47 -8.95
N ILE A 267 -1.33 21.17 -8.66
CA ILE A 267 -0.10 20.35 -8.63
C ILE A 267 0.61 20.29 -9.99
N ARG A 268 -0.12 20.43 -11.11
CA ARG A 268 0.45 20.50 -12.47
C ARG A 268 1.10 21.85 -12.76
N ILE A 269 0.48 22.95 -12.29
CA ILE A 269 1.05 24.28 -12.41
C ILE A 269 2.36 24.37 -11.61
N ASP A 270 2.36 23.85 -10.40
CA ASP A 270 3.50 23.93 -9.48
C ASP A 270 4.62 22.93 -9.79
N SER A 271 4.44 22.00 -10.75
CA SER A 271 5.40 20.92 -11.03
C SER A 271 6.79 21.45 -11.36
N SER A 272 6.90 22.53 -12.14
CA SER A 272 8.19 23.14 -12.51
C SER A 272 8.94 23.74 -11.33
N ALA A 273 8.22 24.33 -10.35
CA ALA A 273 8.81 24.84 -9.12
C ALA A 273 9.35 23.71 -8.24
N TYR A 274 8.60 22.60 -8.13
CA TYR A 274 9.05 21.41 -7.41
C TYR A 274 10.27 20.76 -8.07
N GLU A 275 10.30 20.64 -9.41
CA GLU A 275 11.46 20.13 -10.14
C GLU A 275 12.72 20.97 -9.90
N THR A 276 12.56 22.30 -9.90
CA THR A 276 13.65 23.24 -9.61
C THR A 276 14.14 23.06 -8.18
N HIS A 277 13.25 22.96 -7.21
CA HIS A 277 13.60 22.71 -5.81
C HIS A 277 14.36 21.38 -5.62
N GLU A 278 13.91 20.29 -6.24
CA GLU A 278 14.58 18.99 -6.15
C GLU A 278 15.97 18.99 -6.81
N LYS A 279 16.12 19.70 -7.93
CA LYS A 279 17.43 19.93 -8.54
C LYS A 279 18.36 20.69 -7.57
N ALA A 280 17.86 21.77 -6.95
CA ALA A 280 18.63 22.54 -5.99
C ALA A 280 19.07 21.69 -4.78
N ILE A 281 18.17 20.87 -4.21
CA ILE A 281 18.50 19.94 -3.12
C ILE A 281 19.59 18.94 -3.58
N THR A 282 19.46 18.40 -4.78
CA THR A 282 20.40 17.42 -5.33
C THR A 282 21.80 18.03 -5.49
N GLU A 283 21.91 19.24 -6.00
CA GLU A 283 23.18 19.97 -6.14
C GLU A 283 23.76 20.34 -4.76
N ALA A 284 22.91 20.77 -3.81
CA ALA A 284 23.35 21.03 -2.44
C ALA A 284 23.92 19.77 -1.75
N LYS A 285 23.31 18.61 -1.94
CA LYS A 285 23.83 17.32 -1.44
C LYS A 285 25.21 16.97 -2.03
N LYS A 286 25.48 17.36 -3.27
CA LYS A 286 26.80 17.24 -3.92
C LYS A 286 27.79 18.32 -3.47
N LYS A 287 27.39 19.21 -2.56
CA LYS A 287 28.15 20.41 -2.12
C LYS A 287 28.43 21.41 -3.26
N SER A 288 27.65 21.39 -4.31
CA SER A 288 27.70 22.30 -5.45
C SER A 288 26.79 23.51 -5.21
N TRP A 289 27.12 24.33 -4.21
CA TRP A 289 26.29 25.41 -3.71
C TRP A 289 25.96 26.49 -4.75
N ALA A 290 26.89 26.79 -5.66
CA ALA A 290 26.64 27.75 -6.74
C ALA A 290 25.47 27.28 -7.66
N ASN A 291 25.45 25.99 -8.01
CA ASN A 291 24.42 25.44 -8.87
C ASN A 291 23.09 25.20 -8.13
N ALA A 292 23.12 25.11 -6.80
CA ALA A 292 21.91 24.94 -5.99
C ALA A 292 21.12 26.26 -5.83
N LEU A 293 21.74 27.40 -6.09
CA LEU A 293 21.14 28.75 -5.93
C LEU A 293 20.66 29.36 -7.26
N THR A 294 20.93 28.72 -8.37
CA THR A 294 20.45 29.09 -9.71
C THR A 294 19.23 28.29 -10.13
#